data_424e3a21f1b446090b77a9368efc5098
#
_entry.id   424e3a21f1b446090b77a9368efc5098
#
_cell.length_a   1.000
_cell.length_b   1.000
_cell.length_c   1.000
_cell.angle_alpha   90.00
_cell.angle_beta   90.00
_cell.angle_gamma   90.00
#
_symmetry.space_group_name_H-M   'P 1'
#
loop_
_entity.id
_entity.type
_entity.pdbx_description
1 polymer ?
#
loop_
_entity_poly.entity_id
_entity_poly.type
_entity_poly.pdbx_seq_one_letter_code
_entity_poly.pdbx_strand_id
1 'polypeptide(L)'
;HYLWSGTSDYKKFALPKELENYYKNYGHGATLCEIRHGANKYTLVPETKYHTTNEVVEWVKYDGIDEYPGNLKVDLGKIALAAALCIIYAGTGQRDDYCTAIAGVLLKHTEWSVDDIDNFIYKVAVAAKDEESSKRKNKGTSHKKANRKFGMPKLAEIIGCSTKTIATIFSWIGVQEATSEEAIKNITTEMETQDPLIKEIGTLEMSGKET
;
A
#
# COMPACT_ATOMS: atom_id res chain seq x y z
N HIS A 1 -19.56 6.95 8.76
CA HIS A 1 -18.76 6.59 9.94
C HIS A 1 -19.13 5.19 10.43
N TYR A 2 -18.14 4.45 10.90
CA TYR A 2 -18.34 3.18 11.60
C TYR A 2 -17.91 3.37 13.04
N LEU A 3 -18.73 2.95 13.98
CA LEU A 3 -18.45 3.01 15.41
C LEU A 3 -18.14 1.61 15.93
N TRP A 4 -17.04 1.48 16.68
CA TRP A 4 -16.58 0.24 17.30
C TRP A 4 -16.18 0.52 18.74
N SER A 5 -16.42 -0.41 19.63
CA SER A 5 -15.84 -0.39 20.97
C SER A 5 -14.43 -1.00 20.93
N GLY A 6 -13.55 -0.53 21.81
CA GLY A 6 -12.18 -1.04 21.93
C GLY A 6 -11.14 0.07 22.06
N THR A 7 -9.88 -0.33 22.14
CA THR A 7 -8.74 0.58 22.24
C THR A 7 -7.93 0.59 20.94
N SER A 8 -7.62 1.76 20.45
CA SER A 8 -6.73 1.93 19.28
C SER A 8 -6.06 3.29 19.36
N ASP A 9 -4.86 3.41 18.79
CA ASP A 9 -4.23 4.71 18.62
C ASP A 9 -4.91 5.49 17.48
N TYR A 10 -4.88 6.85 17.60
CA TYR A 10 -5.23 7.70 16.49
C TYR A 10 -4.36 7.36 15.27
N LYS A 11 -4.97 7.15 14.13
CA LYS A 11 -4.27 6.93 12.88
C LYS A 11 -5.00 7.60 11.73
N LYS A 12 -4.25 8.33 10.91
CA LYS A 12 -4.73 8.94 9.69
C LYS A 12 -4.00 8.33 8.50
N PHE A 13 -4.75 7.88 7.51
CA PHE A 13 -4.26 7.39 6.23
C PHE A 13 -4.55 8.45 5.17
N ALA A 14 -3.51 9.11 4.71
CA ALA A 14 -3.64 10.20 3.75
C ALA A 14 -2.61 10.06 2.62
N LEU A 15 -3.05 10.35 1.39
CA LEU A 15 -2.16 10.34 0.23
C LEU A 15 -1.05 11.39 0.41
N PRO A 16 0.19 11.05 0.08
CA PRO A 16 1.30 12.00 0.04
C PRO A 16 1.04 13.15 -0.93
N LYS A 17 1.57 14.33 -0.60
CA LYS A 17 1.41 15.55 -1.41
C LYS A 17 1.88 15.38 -2.86
N GLU A 18 2.90 14.57 -3.10
CA GLU A 18 3.41 14.28 -4.45
C GLU A 18 2.34 13.66 -5.37
N LEU A 19 1.29 13.04 -4.78
CA LEU A 19 0.16 12.47 -5.50
C LEU A 19 -1.03 13.43 -5.63
N GLU A 20 -0.87 14.71 -5.30
CA GLU A 20 -1.96 15.70 -5.29
C GLU A 20 -2.70 15.79 -6.62
N ASN A 21 -2.00 15.67 -7.74
CA ASN A 21 -2.61 15.70 -9.07
C ASN A 21 -3.65 14.59 -9.30
N TYR A 22 -3.56 13.48 -8.56
CA TYR A 22 -4.49 12.37 -8.66
C TYR A 22 -5.77 12.59 -7.84
N TYR A 23 -5.70 13.30 -6.70
CA TYR A 23 -6.85 13.41 -5.79
C TYR A 23 -7.50 14.79 -5.71
N LYS A 24 -6.84 15.87 -6.15
CA LYS A 24 -7.38 17.23 -6.05
C LYS A 24 -8.74 17.42 -6.71
N ASN A 25 -9.04 16.63 -7.72
CA ASN A 25 -10.30 16.72 -8.46
C ASN A 25 -11.47 15.97 -7.79
N TYR A 26 -11.18 15.19 -6.72
CA TYR A 26 -12.23 14.43 -6.01
C TYR A 26 -12.92 15.24 -4.90
N GLY A 27 -12.50 16.49 -4.64
CA GLY A 27 -13.15 17.40 -3.69
C GLY A 27 -13.00 17.07 -2.20
N HIS A 28 -12.34 15.97 -1.86
CA HIS A 28 -12.32 15.44 -0.49
C HIS A 28 -10.95 15.52 0.23
N GLY A 29 -9.96 16.17 -0.37
CA GLY A 29 -8.61 16.24 0.17
C GLY A 29 -7.88 14.89 0.19
N ALA A 30 -6.69 14.85 0.78
CA ALA A 30 -5.79 13.69 0.75
C ALA A 30 -6.21 12.54 1.68
N THR A 31 -7.08 12.78 2.67
CA THR A 31 -7.42 11.80 3.70
C THR A 31 -8.36 10.73 3.16
N LEU A 32 -7.92 9.47 3.19
CA LEU A 32 -8.69 8.31 2.74
C LEU A 32 -9.55 7.74 3.85
N CYS A 33 -8.94 7.51 5.03
CA CYS A 33 -9.65 7.11 6.23
C CYS A 33 -8.88 7.52 7.49
N GLU A 34 -9.55 7.48 8.63
CA GLU A 34 -9.01 7.95 9.90
C GLU A 34 -9.62 7.16 11.05
N ILE A 35 -8.78 6.69 11.97
CA ILE A 35 -9.20 6.17 13.28
C ILE A 35 -9.20 7.35 14.23
N ARG A 36 -10.37 7.70 14.76
CA ARG A 36 -10.52 8.75 15.78
C ARG A 36 -10.69 8.11 17.15
N HIS A 37 -9.66 8.25 17.97
CA HIS A 37 -9.64 7.76 19.34
C HIS A 37 -8.92 8.78 20.24
N GLY A 38 -9.39 8.92 21.49
CA GLY A 38 -8.76 9.78 22.49
C GLY A 38 -9.48 11.12 22.72
N ALA A 39 -9.09 11.80 23.79
CA ALA A 39 -9.82 12.92 24.41
C ALA A 39 -10.03 14.15 23.52
N ASN A 40 -9.25 14.34 22.46
CA ASN A 40 -9.32 15.52 21.60
C ASN A 40 -9.80 15.19 20.17
N LYS A 41 -10.51 14.08 19.99
CA LYS A 41 -11.05 13.65 18.71
C LYS A 41 -12.58 13.61 18.77
N TYR A 42 -13.21 14.47 18.00
CA TYR A 42 -14.67 14.59 17.97
C TYR A 42 -15.22 13.99 16.68
N THR A 43 -16.35 13.31 16.82
CA THR A 43 -17.14 12.80 15.69
C THR A 43 -18.59 13.16 15.95
N LEU A 44 -19.27 13.69 14.97
CA LEU A 44 -20.71 13.90 15.04
C LEU A 44 -21.39 12.52 15.02
N VAL A 45 -22.21 12.28 16.02
CA VAL A 45 -23.04 11.07 16.12
C VAL A 45 -24.48 11.41 15.72
N PRO A 46 -25.28 10.43 15.33
CA PRO A 46 -26.70 10.62 15.03
C PRO A 46 -27.45 11.36 16.12
N GLU A 47 -28.49 12.08 15.70
CA GLU A 47 -29.27 13.07 16.43
C GLU A 47 -28.56 14.41 16.68
N THR A 48 -27.24 14.51 16.36
CA THR A 48 -26.54 15.80 16.38
C THR A 48 -26.92 16.63 15.15
N LYS A 49 -27.24 17.91 15.36
CA LYS A 49 -27.41 18.87 14.27
C LYS A 49 -26.07 19.44 13.84
N TYR A 50 -25.78 19.39 12.55
CA TYR A 50 -24.60 20.04 12.00
C TYR A 50 -24.77 21.56 12.02
N HIS A 51 -23.89 22.27 12.71
CA HIS A 51 -24.06 23.67 13.08
C HIS A 51 -24.13 24.63 11.88
N THR A 52 -23.59 24.28 10.72
CA THR A 52 -23.59 25.14 9.52
C THR A 52 -24.81 24.97 8.64
N THR A 53 -25.38 23.76 8.54
CA THR A 53 -26.47 23.44 7.64
C THR A 53 -27.77 23.11 8.35
N ASN A 54 -27.75 22.95 9.68
CA ASN A 54 -28.83 22.42 10.51
C ASN A 54 -29.31 21.00 10.12
N GLU A 55 -28.56 20.31 9.25
CA GLU A 55 -28.84 18.93 8.92
C GLU A 55 -28.66 18.04 10.15
N VAL A 56 -29.57 17.10 10.32
CA VAL A 56 -29.47 16.09 11.38
C VAL A 56 -28.63 14.93 10.88
N VAL A 57 -27.63 14.53 11.67
CA VAL A 57 -26.86 13.32 11.37
C VAL A 57 -27.74 12.12 11.70
N GLU A 58 -27.93 11.23 10.74
CA GLU A 58 -28.77 10.05 10.87
C GLU A 58 -27.98 8.76 10.70
N TRP A 59 -28.46 7.67 11.30
CA TRP A 59 -27.95 6.34 11.06
C TRP A 59 -28.39 5.84 9.69
N VAL A 60 -27.46 5.52 8.82
CA VAL A 60 -27.75 4.76 7.60
C VAL A 60 -28.08 3.31 7.95
N LYS A 61 -27.37 2.77 8.93
CA LYS A 61 -27.60 1.44 9.51
C LYS A 61 -27.08 1.45 10.93
N TYR A 62 -27.86 0.90 11.85
CA TYR A 62 -27.47 0.75 13.25
C TYR A 62 -27.78 -0.67 13.73
N ASP A 63 -26.75 -1.45 13.90
CA ASP A 63 -26.82 -2.83 14.42
C ASP A 63 -26.23 -2.95 15.83
N GLY A 64 -26.04 -1.81 16.51
CA GLY A 64 -25.35 -1.73 17.81
C GLY A 64 -23.89 -1.27 17.66
N ILE A 65 -23.18 -1.24 18.78
CA ILE A 65 -21.74 -0.95 18.84
C ILE A 65 -21.06 -2.20 19.39
N ASP A 66 -20.36 -2.92 18.53
CA ASP A 66 -19.64 -4.13 18.88
C ASP A 66 -18.13 -3.87 19.01
N GLU A 67 -17.43 -4.80 19.64
CA GLU A 67 -15.98 -4.82 19.63
C GLU A 67 -15.48 -5.25 18.24
N TYR A 68 -14.47 -4.55 17.71
CA TYR A 68 -13.88 -4.94 16.43
C TYR A 68 -13.15 -6.28 16.56
N PRO A 69 -13.49 -7.31 15.78
CA PRO A 69 -12.98 -8.67 15.99
C PRO A 69 -11.53 -8.88 15.55
N GLY A 70 -10.88 -7.86 14.99
CA GLY A 70 -9.54 -7.95 14.43
C GLY A 70 -8.63 -6.79 14.83
N ASN A 71 -7.59 -6.56 14.05
CA ASN A 71 -6.72 -5.40 14.19
C ASN A 71 -7.22 -4.27 13.28
N LEU A 72 -8.03 -3.39 13.82
CA LEU A 72 -8.65 -2.27 13.10
C LEU A 72 -7.63 -1.43 12.32
N LYS A 73 -6.45 -1.16 12.90
CA LYS A 73 -5.41 -0.36 12.25
C LYS A 73 -4.84 -1.06 11.01
N VAL A 74 -4.61 -2.36 11.10
CA VAL A 74 -4.10 -3.17 9.98
C VAL A 74 -5.14 -3.27 8.87
N ASP A 75 -6.39 -3.54 9.22
CA ASP A 75 -7.44 -3.72 8.23
C ASP A 75 -7.83 -2.41 7.54
N LEU A 76 -7.87 -1.30 8.28
CA LEU A 76 -8.01 0.03 7.67
C LEU A 76 -6.79 0.41 6.82
N GLY A 77 -5.58 -0.03 7.19
CA GLY A 77 -4.39 0.13 6.35
C GLY A 77 -4.54 -0.56 4.99
N LYS A 78 -5.09 -1.78 4.96
CA LYS A 78 -5.38 -2.50 3.70
C LYS A 78 -6.43 -1.77 2.85
N ILE A 79 -7.50 -1.27 3.49
CA ILE A 79 -8.55 -0.49 2.81
C ILE A 79 -7.98 0.82 2.26
N ALA A 80 -7.18 1.53 3.06
CA ALA A 80 -6.53 2.78 2.63
C ALA A 80 -5.57 2.54 1.46
N LEU A 81 -4.77 1.46 1.51
CA LEU A 81 -3.89 1.09 0.40
C LEU A 81 -4.70 0.78 -0.86
N ALA A 82 -5.77 -0.01 -0.75
CA ALA A 82 -6.64 -0.30 -1.89
C ALA A 82 -7.23 0.97 -2.50
N ALA A 83 -7.74 1.89 -1.67
CA ALA A 83 -8.27 3.18 -2.12
C ALA A 83 -7.20 4.05 -2.78
N ALA A 84 -5.99 4.13 -2.20
CA ALA A 84 -4.86 4.83 -2.80
C ALA A 84 -4.55 4.28 -4.19
N LEU A 85 -4.40 2.96 -4.31
CA LEU A 85 -4.10 2.29 -5.57
C LEU A 85 -5.20 2.46 -6.62
N CYS A 86 -6.47 2.58 -6.22
CA CYS A 86 -7.57 2.92 -7.14
C CYS A 86 -7.46 4.36 -7.63
N ILE A 87 -7.11 5.31 -6.77
CA ILE A 87 -7.00 6.74 -7.12
C ILE A 87 -5.83 6.98 -8.09
N ILE A 88 -4.70 6.30 -7.86
CA ILE A 88 -3.49 6.42 -8.70
C ILE A 88 -3.41 5.33 -9.77
N TYR A 89 -4.54 4.71 -10.12
CA TYR A 89 -4.57 3.60 -11.06
C TYR A 89 -4.04 4.02 -12.45
N ALA A 90 -3.16 3.20 -13.01
CA ALA A 90 -2.49 3.52 -14.26
C ALA A 90 -3.45 3.68 -15.45
N GLY A 91 -3.07 4.53 -16.39
CA GLY A 91 -3.80 4.71 -17.64
C GLY A 91 -3.75 3.50 -18.56
N THR A 92 -4.56 3.53 -19.60
CA THR A 92 -4.60 2.49 -20.65
C THR A 92 -3.18 2.25 -21.21
N GLY A 93 -2.82 0.99 -21.39
CA GLY A 93 -1.50 0.56 -21.87
C GLY A 93 -0.47 0.27 -20.76
N GLN A 94 -0.65 0.81 -19.56
CA GLN A 94 0.27 0.59 -18.43
C GLN A 94 -0.35 -0.23 -17.28
N ARG A 95 -1.63 -0.55 -17.34
CA ARG A 95 -2.38 -1.23 -16.27
C ARG A 95 -1.82 -2.62 -15.93
N ASP A 96 -1.31 -3.33 -16.93
CA ASP A 96 -0.72 -4.65 -16.73
C ASP A 96 0.56 -4.59 -15.92
N ASP A 97 1.46 -3.69 -16.30
CA ASP A 97 2.72 -3.46 -15.59
C ASP A 97 2.48 -2.89 -14.19
N TYR A 98 1.49 -1.99 -14.04
CA TYR A 98 1.04 -1.45 -12.76
C TYR A 98 0.62 -2.57 -11.79
N CYS A 99 -0.30 -3.43 -12.20
CA CYS A 99 -0.75 -4.55 -11.38
C CYS A 99 0.38 -5.55 -11.09
N THR A 100 1.26 -5.78 -12.08
CA THR A 100 2.43 -6.64 -11.91
C THR A 100 3.45 -6.05 -10.92
N ALA A 101 3.64 -4.73 -10.94
CA ALA A 101 4.52 -4.04 -9.98
C ALA A 101 3.96 -4.09 -8.55
N ILE A 102 2.64 -3.92 -8.38
CA ILE A 102 1.96 -4.11 -7.08
C ILE A 102 2.19 -5.54 -6.57
N ALA A 103 2.01 -6.56 -7.43
CA ALA A 103 2.27 -7.94 -7.07
C ALA A 103 3.70 -8.14 -6.58
N GLY A 104 4.69 -7.55 -7.26
CA GLY A 104 6.09 -7.62 -6.87
C GLY A 104 6.38 -6.98 -5.51
N VAL A 105 5.74 -5.84 -5.19
CA VAL A 105 5.87 -5.22 -3.86
C VAL A 105 5.29 -6.14 -2.78
N LEU A 106 4.06 -6.61 -2.98
CA LEU A 106 3.36 -7.44 -1.98
C LEU A 106 4.09 -8.78 -1.76
N LEU A 107 4.52 -9.47 -2.81
CA LEU A 107 5.26 -10.73 -2.72
C LEU A 107 6.59 -10.60 -1.98
N LYS A 108 7.27 -9.46 -2.15
CA LYS A 108 8.59 -9.25 -1.56
C LYS A 108 8.53 -8.78 -0.09
N HIS A 109 7.49 -8.02 0.26
CA HIS A 109 7.49 -7.25 1.51
C HIS A 109 6.33 -7.59 2.45
N THR A 110 5.49 -8.58 2.13
CA THR A 110 4.40 -9.04 2.99
C THR A 110 4.38 -10.55 3.09
N GLU A 111 3.76 -11.06 4.17
CA GLU A 111 3.50 -12.48 4.35
C GLU A 111 2.15 -12.93 3.74
N TRP A 112 1.59 -12.11 2.83
CA TRP A 112 0.33 -12.46 2.19
C TRP A 112 0.51 -13.67 1.27
N SER A 113 -0.48 -14.56 1.28
CA SER A 113 -0.49 -15.64 0.31
C SER A 113 -0.61 -15.11 -1.13
N VAL A 114 -0.16 -15.89 -2.10
CA VAL A 114 -0.29 -15.53 -3.52
C VAL A 114 -1.76 -15.31 -3.90
N ASP A 115 -2.66 -16.10 -3.34
CA ASP A 115 -4.10 -16.01 -3.59
C ASP A 115 -4.69 -14.72 -3.00
N ASP A 116 -4.23 -14.29 -1.81
CA ASP A 116 -4.63 -13.00 -1.22
C ASP A 116 -4.16 -11.82 -2.06
N ILE A 117 -2.92 -11.88 -2.56
CA ILE A 117 -2.35 -10.87 -3.44
C ILE A 117 -3.13 -10.79 -4.75
N ASP A 118 -3.41 -11.93 -5.38
CA ASP A 118 -4.18 -12.00 -6.62
C ASP A 118 -5.60 -11.44 -6.43
N ASN A 119 -6.27 -11.81 -5.34
CA ASN A 119 -7.59 -11.31 -4.99
C ASN A 119 -7.58 -9.80 -4.69
N PHE A 120 -6.58 -9.31 -3.96
CA PHE A 120 -6.43 -7.88 -3.66
C PHE A 120 -6.27 -7.07 -4.93
N ILE A 121 -5.35 -7.46 -5.83
CA ILE A 121 -5.10 -6.77 -7.09
C ILE A 121 -6.34 -6.78 -7.98
N TYR A 122 -7.03 -7.92 -8.06
CA TYR A 122 -8.28 -8.03 -8.81
C TYR A 122 -9.35 -7.05 -8.28
N LYS A 123 -9.53 -6.98 -6.95
CA LYS A 123 -10.50 -6.07 -6.33
C LYS A 123 -10.15 -4.60 -6.57
N VAL A 124 -8.86 -4.24 -6.52
CA VAL A 124 -8.39 -2.89 -6.87
C VAL A 124 -8.72 -2.57 -8.33
N ALA A 125 -8.45 -3.48 -9.26
CA ALA A 125 -8.75 -3.28 -10.68
C ALA A 125 -10.25 -3.11 -10.95
N VAL A 126 -11.10 -3.91 -10.29
CA VAL A 126 -12.56 -3.78 -10.37
C VAL A 126 -13.03 -2.43 -9.83
N ALA A 127 -12.53 -2.03 -8.66
CA ALA A 127 -12.89 -0.76 -8.03
C ALA A 127 -12.41 0.45 -8.86
N ALA A 128 -11.25 0.33 -9.52
CA ALA A 128 -10.73 1.32 -10.46
C ALA A 128 -11.43 1.32 -11.81
N LYS A 129 -12.46 0.47 -12.00
CA LYS A 129 -13.24 0.31 -13.26
C LYS A 129 -12.36 -0.09 -14.46
N ASP A 130 -11.36 -0.94 -14.23
CA ASP A 130 -10.56 -1.53 -15.31
C ASP A 130 -11.44 -2.52 -16.09
N GLU A 131 -11.72 -2.22 -17.35
CA GLU A 131 -12.53 -3.05 -18.26
C GLU A 131 -11.91 -4.44 -18.49
N GLU A 132 -10.60 -4.58 -18.26
CA GLU A 132 -9.86 -5.83 -18.34
C GLU A 132 -9.54 -6.42 -16.95
N SER A 133 -10.27 -6.04 -15.89
CA SER A 133 -10.00 -6.49 -14.52
C SER A 133 -9.87 -8.00 -14.37
N SER A 134 -10.62 -8.78 -15.18
CA SER A 134 -10.51 -10.25 -15.19
C SER A 134 -9.11 -10.74 -15.56
N LYS A 135 -8.36 -10.02 -16.39
CA LYS A 135 -6.96 -10.33 -16.74
C LYS A 135 -5.99 -10.05 -15.60
N ARG A 136 -6.43 -9.36 -14.51
CA ARG A 136 -5.59 -9.02 -13.35
C ARG A 136 -5.63 -10.08 -12.24
N LYS A 137 -6.48 -11.10 -12.35
CA LYS A 137 -6.73 -12.13 -11.32
C LYS A 137 -5.52 -12.96 -10.90
N ASN A 138 -4.48 -13.07 -11.74
CA ASN A 138 -3.35 -13.98 -11.51
C ASN A 138 -2.00 -13.24 -11.54
N LYS A 139 -1.94 -11.98 -11.10
CA LYS A 139 -0.72 -11.18 -11.19
C LYS A 139 0.38 -11.63 -10.23
N GLY A 140 0.03 -11.99 -9.00
CA GLY A 140 0.95 -12.58 -8.02
C GLY A 140 1.49 -13.92 -8.50
N THR A 141 0.60 -14.81 -8.96
CA THR A 141 0.95 -16.11 -9.52
C THR A 141 1.90 -15.97 -10.73
N SER A 142 1.57 -15.09 -11.66
CA SER A 142 2.38 -14.86 -12.88
C SER A 142 3.72 -14.22 -12.54
N HIS A 143 3.76 -13.26 -11.62
CA HIS A 143 4.98 -12.61 -11.16
C HIS A 143 5.93 -13.62 -10.52
N LYS A 144 5.44 -14.45 -9.62
CA LYS A 144 6.21 -15.49 -8.93
C LYS A 144 6.81 -16.49 -9.93
N LYS A 145 6.02 -16.96 -10.91
CA LYS A 145 6.48 -17.91 -11.95
C LYS A 145 7.54 -17.30 -12.87
N ALA A 146 7.39 -16.04 -13.26
CA ALA A 146 8.27 -15.37 -14.21
C ALA A 146 9.54 -14.78 -13.57
N ASN A 147 9.69 -14.85 -12.23
CA ASN A 147 10.78 -14.24 -11.46
C ASN A 147 11.05 -12.77 -11.88
N ARG A 148 9.98 -12.00 -12.08
CA ARG A 148 10.08 -10.62 -12.56
C ARG A 148 10.62 -9.69 -11.48
N LYS A 149 11.49 -8.74 -11.88
CA LYS A 149 12.08 -7.74 -10.97
C LYS A 149 11.20 -6.47 -10.82
N PHE A 150 9.88 -6.58 -10.99
CA PHE A 150 8.98 -5.45 -10.80
C PHE A 150 8.69 -5.27 -9.30
N GLY A 151 8.68 -4.02 -8.85
CA GLY A 151 8.45 -3.66 -7.46
C GLY A 151 8.25 -2.16 -7.30
N MET A 152 8.61 -1.60 -6.13
CA MET A 152 8.43 -0.17 -5.83
C MET A 152 9.03 0.78 -6.88
N PRO A 153 10.27 0.56 -7.41
CA PRO A 153 10.82 1.48 -8.41
C PRO A 153 9.99 1.49 -9.70
N LYS A 154 9.54 0.33 -10.18
CA LYS A 154 8.70 0.26 -11.38
C LYS A 154 7.34 0.87 -11.17
N LEU A 155 6.75 0.68 -9.99
CA LEU A 155 5.48 1.30 -9.63
C LEU A 155 5.61 2.83 -9.56
N ALA A 156 6.68 3.34 -8.97
CA ALA A 156 6.98 4.77 -8.91
C ALA A 156 7.16 5.39 -10.30
N GLU A 157 7.88 4.71 -11.19
CA GLU A 157 8.05 5.11 -12.60
C GLU A 157 6.71 5.24 -13.33
N ILE A 158 5.84 4.22 -13.21
CA ILE A 158 4.52 4.19 -13.88
C ILE A 158 3.62 5.34 -13.38
N ILE A 159 3.66 5.63 -12.08
CA ILE A 159 2.84 6.68 -11.46
C ILE A 159 3.46 8.07 -11.67
N GLY A 160 4.77 8.16 -11.92
CA GLY A 160 5.50 9.43 -12.01
C GLY A 160 5.75 10.09 -10.65
N CYS A 161 6.07 9.30 -9.62
CA CYS A 161 6.39 9.77 -8.28
C CYS A 161 7.67 9.14 -7.74
N SER A 162 8.11 9.56 -6.55
CA SER A 162 9.28 8.98 -5.90
C SER A 162 8.98 7.58 -5.33
N THR A 163 10.00 6.73 -5.25
CA THR A 163 9.91 5.42 -4.57
C THR A 163 9.53 5.59 -3.09
N LYS A 164 9.98 6.68 -2.45
CA LYS A 164 9.61 7.02 -1.08
C LYS A 164 8.10 7.24 -0.92
N THR A 165 7.45 7.86 -1.90
CA THR A 165 6.00 8.05 -1.92
C THR A 165 5.28 6.71 -1.99
N ILE A 166 5.74 5.78 -2.82
CA ILE A 166 5.21 4.41 -2.87
C ILE A 166 5.43 3.69 -1.54
N ALA A 167 6.64 3.73 -0.99
CA ALA A 167 6.93 3.14 0.32
C ALA A 167 6.02 3.69 1.42
N THR A 168 5.72 4.99 1.40
CA THR A 168 4.80 5.61 2.37
C THR A 168 3.40 4.99 2.32
N ILE A 169 2.80 4.78 1.14
CA ILE A 169 1.46 4.16 1.07
C ILE A 169 1.49 2.67 1.43
N PHE A 170 2.54 1.94 1.08
CA PHE A 170 2.69 0.53 1.45
C PHE A 170 3.04 0.34 2.93
N SER A 171 3.63 1.34 3.61
CA SER A 171 3.88 1.29 5.06
C SER A 171 2.59 1.17 5.89
N TRP A 172 1.42 1.53 5.32
CA TRP A 172 0.12 1.38 5.99
C TRP A 172 -0.25 -0.07 6.28
N ILE A 173 0.32 -1.01 5.54
CA ILE A 173 0.16 -2.46 5.75
C ILE A 173 1.41 -3.12 6.34
N GLY A 174 2.34 -2.31 6.90
CA GLY A 174 3.54 -2.81 7.56
C GLY A 174 4.75 -3.01 6.67
N VAL A 175 4.68 -2.68 5.37
CA VAL A 175 5.86 -2.71 4.50
C VAL A 175 6.83 -1.61 4.92
N GLN A 176 8.06 -1.99 5.25
CA GLN A 176 9.13 -1.05 5.59
C GLN A 176 9.96 -0.70 4.35
N GLU A 177 10.50 0.51 4.31
CA GLU A 177 11.58 0.81 3.38
C GLU A 177 12.76 -0.09 3.71
N ALA A 178 13.38 -0.70 2.69
CA ALA A 178 14.66 -1.37 2.90
C ALA A 178 15.63 -0.36 3.51
N THR A 179 16.22 -0.69 4.64
CA THR A 179 17.27 0.14 5.23
C THR A 179 18.39 0.29 4.22
N SER A 180 19.15 1.39 4.29
CA SER A 180 20.30 1.61 3.38
C SER A 180 21.28 0.43 3.41
N GLU A 181 21.40 -0.26 4.53
CA GLU A 181 22.21 -1.48 4.69
C GLU A 181 21.64 -2.67 3.92
N GLU A 182 20.33 -2.90 3.97
CA GLU A 182 19.68 -3.96 3.17
C GLU A 182 19.72 -3.66 1.67
N ALA A 183 19.59 -2.39 1.29
CA ALA A 183 19.73 -1.95 -0.10
C ALA A 183 21.16 -2.21 -0.62
N ILE A 184 22.17 -1.87 0.16
CA ILE A 184 23.60 -2.14 -0.16
C ILE A 184 23.85 -3.64 -0.25
N LYS A 185 23.37 -4.43 0.72
CA LYS A 185 23.53 -5.89 0.73
C LYS A 185 22.88 -6.56 -0.49
N ASN A 186 21.68 -6.10 -0.87
CA ASN A 186 20.99 -6.60 -2.07
C ASN A 186 21.75 -6.26 -3.34
N ILE A 187 22.30 -5.03 -3.48
CA ILE A 187 23.12 -4.62 -4.60
C ILE A 187 24.40 -5.45 -4.66
N THR A 188 25.08 -5.65 -3.53
CA THR A 188 26.30 -6.47 -3.47
C THR A 188 26.02 -7.91 -3.88
N THR A 189 24.94 -8.51 -3.38
CA THR A 189 24.53 -9.88 -3.74
C THR A 189 24.13 -9.98 -5.23
N GLU A 190 23.49 -8.97 -5.80
CA GLU A 190 23.16 -8.95 -7.23
C GLU A 190 24.41 -8.79 -8.12
N MET A 191 25.39 -7.99 -7.68
CA MET A 191 26.67 -7.84 -8.41
C MET A 191 27.50 -9.13 -8.36
N GLU A 192 27.57 -9.80 -7.22
CA GLU A 192 28.25 -11.08 -7.04
C GLU A 192 27.64 -12.23 -7.87
N THR A 193 26.33 -12.17 -8.14
CA THR A 193 25.64 -13.18 -8.97
C THR A 193 25.75 -12.91 -10.46
N GLN A 194 26.06 -11.69 -10.88
CA GLN A 194 26.13 -11.31 -12.29
C GLN A 194 27.54 -11.32 -12.88
N ASP A 195 28.59 -11.20 -12.05
CA ASP A 195 29.96 -11.19 -12.50
C ASP A 195 30.85 -12.13 -11.63
N PRO A 196 31.31 -13.28 -12.16
CA PRO A 196 32.17 -14.20 -11.43
C PRO A 196 33.48 -13.58 -10.93
N LEU A 197 33.99 -12.53 -11.58
CA LEU A 197 35.22 -11.82 -11.20
C LEU A 197 35.05 -11.02 -9.89
N ILE A 198 33.86 -10.48 -9.65
CA ILE A 198 33.57 -9.73 -8.41
C ILE A 198 33.60 -10.67 -7.20
N LYS A 199 33.16 -11.91 -7.38
CA LYS A 199 33.19 -12.96 -6.33
C LYS A 199 34.64 -13.33 -5.94
N GLU A 200 35.54 -13.31 -6.88
CA GLU A 200 36.96 -13.60 -6.68
C GLU A 200 37.70 -12.49 -5.93
N ILE A 201 37.37 -11.23 -6.21
CA ILE A 201 37.92 -10.06 -5.53
C ILE A 201 37.44 -10.01 -4.06
N GLY A 202 36.15 -10.27 -3.78
CA GLY A 202 35.58 -10.31 -2.43
C GLY A 202 36.22 -11.40 -1.54
N THR A 203 36.63 -12.54 -2.11
CA THR A 203 37.33 -13.60 -1.40
C THR A 203 38.79 -13.25 -1.10
N LEU A 204 39.45 -12.47 -1.93
CA LEU A 204 40.82 -12.01 -1.71
C LEU A 204 40.94 -10.97 -0.58
N GLU A 205 40.00 -10.09 -0.42
CA GLU A 205 39.99 -9.09 0.68
C GLU A 205 39.74 -9.73 2.05
N MET A 206 38.98 -10.81 2.14
CA MET A 206 38.75 -11.53 3.40
C MET A 206 39.96 -12.38 3.85
N SER A 207 40.82 -12.83 2.93
CA SER A 207 41.99 -13.62 3.25
C SER A 207 43.22 -12.80 3.68
N GLY A 208 43.21 -11.49 3.50
CA GLY A 208 44.31 -10.57 3.81
C GLY A 208 44.35 -10.01 5.25
N LYS A 209 43.45 -10.42 6.14
CA LYS A 209 43.36 -9.90 7.53
C LYS A 209 43.84 -10.86 8.62
N GLU A 210 44.50 -11.96 8.25
CA GLU A 210 45.15 -12.84 9.21
C GLU A 210 46.68 -12.93 8.94
N THR A 211 47.40 -11.83 9.23
CA THR A 211 48.85 -11.87 9.51
C THR A 211 49.19 -10.78 10.50
#